data_b4e4551545a67b5e991cd0ae58c73824
#
_entry.id   b4e4551545a67b5e991cd0ae58c73824
#
_cell.length_a   1.000
_cell.length_b   1.000
_cell.length_c   1.000
_cell.angle_alpha   90.00
_cell.angle_beta   90.00
_cell.angle_gamma   90.00
#
_symmetry.space_group_name_H-M   'P 1'
#
loop_
_entity.id
_entity.type
_entity.pdbx_description
1 polymer ?
#
loop_
_entity_poly.entity_id
_entity_poly.type
_entity_poly.pdbx_seq_one_letter_code
_entity_poly.pdbx_strand_id
1 'polypeptide(L)'
;MLEKKDIERAKKLFKEWDNNHVWDEPNPAFLENTRKKAKDSLGLAIYLLDKLEHTKELENNDTATIWIIVTSYYSMFFEVEYLLGLDGKKLPKGAQDTHKTVYLAFIYYYIIKGSELEQKKPGQMTTSRMSKALAMFKKLQDESLELQRIKKSAEYLKTQREDRHAFTYRMSRAAEISETKKSITKATEFRQLIEEYILSRQL
;
A
#
# COMPACT_ATOMS: atom_id res chain seq x y z
N MET A 1 -6.42 12.44 -7.57
CA MET A 1 -7.76 12.17 -8.15
C MET A 1 -7.72 10.78 -8.75
N LEU A 2 -8.76 9.96 -8.59
CA LEU A 2 -8.83 8.62 -9.16
C LEU A 2 -8.86 8.73 -10.69
N GLU A 3 -7.95 8.04 -11.39
CA GLU A 3 -7.88 8.14 -12.83
C GLU A 3 -8.99 7.31 -13.49
N LYS A 4 -9.67 7.89 -14.47
CA LYS A 4 -10.78 7.24 -15.20
C LYS A 4 -10.36 5.88 -15.80
N LYS A 5 -9.11 5.80 -16.28
CA LYS A 5 -8.54 4.55 -16.82
C LYS A 5 -8.42 3.43 -15.79
N ASP A 6 -8.14 3.76 -14.51
CA ASP A 6 -8.01 2.76 -13.46
C ASP A 6 -9.38 2.24 -13.03
N ILE A 7 -10.41 3.11 -13.02
CA ILE A 7 -11.80 2.69 -12.80
C ILE A 7 -12.25 1.70 -13.87
N GLU A 8 -12.02 2.00 -15.14
CA GLU A 8 -12.43 1.13 -16.24
C GLU A 8 -11.66 -0.19 -16.24
N ARG A 9 -10.35 -0.15 -15.96
CA ARG A 9 -9.53 -1.36 -15.81
C ARG A 9 -10.02 -2.23 -14.65
N ALA A 10 -10.30 -1.63 -13.49
CA ALA A 10 -10.80 -2.35 -12.34
C ALA A 10 -12.15 -3.02 -12.64
N LYS A 11 -13.09 -2.28 -13.26
CA LYS A 11 -14.39 -2.82 -13.67
C LYS A 11 -14.25 -4.01 -14.62
N LYS A 12 -13.43 -3.88 -15.68
CA LYS A 12 -13.23 -4.94 -16.66
C LYS A 12 -12.62 -6.18 -16.02
N LEU A 13 -11.53 -6.01 -15.29
CA LEU A 13 -10.78 -7.12 -14.67
C LEU A 13 -11.62 -7.89 -13.65
N PHE A 14 -12.23 -7.19 -12.68
CA PHE A 14 -12.89 -7.89 -11.58
C PHE A 14 -14.32 -8.33 -11.89
N LYS A 15 -14.97 -7.75 -12.88
CA LYS A 15 -16.21 -8.34 -13.43
C LYS A 15 -15.92 -9.70 -14.09
N GLU A 16 -14.82 -9.82 -14.81
CA GLU A 16 -14.37 -11.08 -15.39
C GLU A 16 -13.95 -12.08 -14.29
N TRP A 17 -13.18 -11.64 -13.29
CA TRP A 17 -12.74 -12.49 -12.17
C TRP A 17 -13.91 -13.02 -11.34
N ASP A 18 -14.88 -12.19 -11.02
CA ASP A 18 -16.07 -12.60 -10.26
C ASP A 18 -16.90 -13.62 -11.07
N ASN A 19 -17.04 -13.42 -12.39
CA ASN A 19 -17.78 -14.36 -13.26
C ASN A 19 -17.07 -15.70 -13.42
N ASN A 20 -15.75 -15.74 -13.42
CA ASN A 20 -14.95 -16.93 -13.66
C ASN A 20 -14.41 -17.56 -12.35
N HIS A 21 -14.84 -17.06 -11.19
CA HIS A 21 -14.41 -17.56 -9.86
C HIS A 21 -12.88 -17.65 -9.72
N VAL A 22 -12.16 -16.59 -10.14
CA VAL A 22 -10.68 -16.58 -10.19
C VAL A 22 -10.04 -16.45 -8.81
N TRP A 23 -10.77 -15.91 -7.82
CA TRP A 23 -10.26 -15.73 -6.47
C TRP A 23 -10.03 -17.06 -5.75
N ASP A 24 -8.88 -17.18 -5.06
CA ASP A 24 -8.67 -18.25 -4.09
C ASP A 24 -9.48 -17.97 -2.81
N GLU A 25 -9.89 -19.02 -2.12
CA GLU A 25 -10.48 -18.93 -0.80
C GLU A 25 -9.44 -18.62 0.27
N PRO A 26 -9.59 -17.53 1.07
CA PRO A 26 -8.71 -17.27 2.19
C PRO A 26 -9.01 -18.24 3.35
N ASN A 27 -7.98 -18.81 3.93
CA ASN A 27 -8.10 -19.57 5.17
C ASN A 27 -7.77 -18.68 6.40
N PRO A 28 -8.12 -19.11 7.64
CA PRO A 28 -7.83 -18.33 8.85
C PRO A 28 -6.36 -17.96 9.02
N ALA A 29 -5.44 -18.87 8.67
CA ALA A 29 -4.01 -18.62 8.75
C ALA A 29 -3.55 -17.52 7.77
N PHE A 30 -4.15 -17.44 6.58
CA PHE A 30 -3.90 -16.34 5.64
C PHE A 30 -4.31 -15.00 6.25
N LEU A 31 -5.51 -14.91 6.83
CA LEU A 31 -6.01 -13.69 7.45
C LEU A 31 -5.12 -13.24 8.62
N GLU A 32 -4.79 -14.16 9.51
CA GLU A 32 -3.91 -13.88 10.66
C GLU A 32 -2.54 -13.40 10.20
N ASN A 33 -1.90 -14.12 9.28
CA ASN A 33 -0.58 -13.78 8.76
C ASN A 33 -0.57 -12.44 8.04
N THR A 34 -1.61 -12.15 7.25
CA THR A 34 -1.69 -10.90 6.48
C THR A 34 -1.89 -9.71 7.44
N ARG A 35 -2.76 -9.85 8.44
CA ARG A 35 -2.94 -8.84 9.48
C ARG A 35 -1.65 -8.62 10.30
N LYS A 36 -0.95 -9.71 10.63
CA LYS A 36 0.35 -9.64 11.31
C LYS A 36 1.38 -8.88 10.48
N LYS A 37 1.53 -9.22 9.20
CA LYS A 37 2.44 -8.53 8.27
C LYS A 37 2.16 -7.03 8.18
N ALA A 38 0.89 -6.62 8.12
CA ALA A 38 0.51 -5.22 8.12
C ALA A 38 1.02 -4.49 9.37
N LYS A 39 0.81 -5.07 10.56
CA LYS A 39 1.29 -4.51 11.83
C LYS A 39 2.80 -4.48 11.93
N ASP A 40 3.47 -5.59 11.58
CA ASP A 40 4.91 -5.74 11.67
C ASP A 40 5.61 -4.74 10.71
N SER A 41 5.05 -4.54 9.51
CA SER A 41 5.58 -3.56 8.54
C SER A 41 5.51 -2.13 9.08
N LEU A 42 4.40 -1.73 9.71
CA LEU A 42 4.27 -0.40 10.33
C LEU A 42 5.20 -0.28 11.54
N GLY A 43 5.27 -1.33 12.37
CA GLY A 43 6.19 -1.37 13.52
C GLY A 43 7.64 -1.21 13.11
N LEU A 44 8.06 -1.86 12.02
CA LEU A 44 9.41 -1.72 11.47
C LEU A 44 9.67 -0.29 10.96
N ALA A 45 8.70 0.33 10.27
CA ALA A 45 8.85 1.71 9.83
C ALA A 45 9.06 2.67 11.01
N ILE A 46 8.27 2.53 12.06
CA ILE A 46 8.37 3.34 13.30
C ILE A 46 9.71 3.10 13.98
N TYR A 47 10.13 1.85 14.11
CA TYR A 47 11.42 1.50 14.73
C TYR A 47 12.62 2.11 13.97
N LEU A 48 12.60 2.02 12.63
CA LEU A 48 13.67 2.60 11.80
C LEU A 48 13.71 4.12 11.91
N LEU A 49 12.54 4.78 11.98
CA LEU A 49 12.48 6.24 12.17
C LEU A 49 13.06 6.64 13.54
N ASP A 50 12.67 5.94 14.60
CA ASP A 50 13.21 6.17 15.95
C ASP A 50 14.74 6.05 15.97
N LYS A 51 15.28 4.99 15.34
CA LYS A 51 16.73 4.82 15.24
C LYS A 51 17.40 5.90 14.41
N LEU A 52 16.77 6.32 13.32
CA LEU A 52 17.30 7.40 12.47
C LEU A 52 17.37 8.74 13.21
N GLU A 53 16.41 9.01 14.12
CA GLU A 53 16.36 10.28 14.86
C GLU A 53 17.23 10.28 16.13
N HIS A 54 17.42 9.13 16.78
CA HIS A 54 18.02 9.08 18.11
C HIS A 54 19.36 8.35 18.17
N THR A 55 19.84 7.75 17.08
CA THR A 55 21.13 7.05 17.06
C THR A 55 22.04 7.56 15.95
N LYS A 56 23.33 7.68 16.24
CA LYS A 56 24.36 8.03 15.24
C LYS A 56 24.60 6.93 14.21
N GLU A 57 24.19 5.69 14.53
CA GLU A 57 24.41 4.53 13.66
C GLU A 57 23.70 4.64 12.31
N LEU A 58 22.54 5.33 12.29
CA LEU A 58 21.73 5.53 11.09
C LEU A 58 21.73 6.99 10.60
N GLU A 59 22.51 7.87 11.25
CA GLU A 59 22.60 9.27 10.84
C GLU A 59 23.02 9.37 9.37
N ASN A 60 22.21 10.07 8.55
CA ASN A 60 22.39 10.20 7.10
C ASN A 60 22.33 8.86 6.32
N ASN A 61 21.62 7.86 6.85
CA ASN A 61 21.44 6.58 6.18
C ASN A 61 20.26 6.60 5.20
N ASP A 62 20.54 6.93 3.93
CA ASP A 62 19.54 6.96 2.85
C ASP A 62 18.80 5.62 2.70
N THR A 63 19.46 4.49 3.00
CA THR A 63 18.84 3.16 2.96
C THR A 63 17.77 3.03 4.03
N ALA A 64 17.99 3.53 5.24
CA ALA A 64 16.98 3.49 6.31
C ALA A 64 15.75 4.32 5.94
N THR A 65 15.93 5.53 5.38
CA THR A 65 14.81 6.38 4.94
C THR A 65 13.98 5.72 3.83
N ILE A 66 14.63 5.07 2.86
CA ILE A 66 13.94 4.29 1.82
C ILE A 66 13.12 3.16 2.44
N TRP A 67 13.70 2.40 3.38
CA TRP A 67 12.98 1.29 4.00
C TRP A 67 11.81 1.74 4.87
N ILE A 68 11.87 2.92 5.50
CA ILE A 68 10.72 3.49 6.22
C ILE A 68 9.53 3.70 5.26
N ILE A 69 9.77 4.29 4.09
CA ILE A 69 8.72 4.53 3.10
C ILE A 69 8.19 3.21 2.54
N VAL A 70 9.09 2.29 2.19
CA VAL A 70 8.73 0.97 1.63
C VAL A 70 7.91 0.15 2.63
N THR A 71 8.32 0.09 3.90
CA THR A 71 7.60 -0.68 4.92
C THR A 71 6.27 -0.02 5.30
N SER A 72 6.18 1.31 5.31
CA SER A 72 4.91 2.03 5.45
C SER A 72 3.94 1.67 4.31
N TYR A 73 4.40 1.60 3.07
CA TYR A 73 3.59 1.14 1.95
C TYR A 73 3.15 -0.32 2.10
N TYR A 74 4.06 -1.23 2.49
CA TYR A 74 3.71 -2.64 2.71
C TYR A 74 2.69 -2.83 3.83
N SER A 75 2.72 -2.00 4.87
CA SER A 75 1.67 -2.00 5.89
C SER A 75 0.29 -1.77 5.27
N MET A 76 0.13 -0.74 4.44
CA MET A 76 -1.13 -0.48 3.74
C MET A 76 -1.51 -1.60 2.76
N PHE A 77 -0.53 -2.13 2.03
CA PHE A 77 -0.73 -3.21 1.08
C PHE A 77 -1.34 -4.45 1.76
N PHE A 78 -0.76 -4.88 2.89
CA PHE A 78 -1.26 -6.01 3.64
C PHE A 78 -2.60 -5.73 4.34
N GLU A 79 -2.91 -4.48 4.73
CA GLU A 79 -4.24 -4.12 5.21
C GLU A 79 -5.31 -4.28 4.12
N VAL A 80 -4.99 -3.94 2.85
CA VAL A 80 -5.91 -4.17 1.73
C VAL A 80 -6.07 -5.66 1.45
N GLU A 81 -5.00 -6.45 1.45
CA GLU A 81 -5.09 -7.91 1.29
C GLU A 81 -5.90 -8.56 2.42
N TYR A 82 -5.74 -8.10 3.65
CA TYR A 82 -6.54 -8.55 4.79
C TYR A 82 -8.02 -8.22 4.60
N LEU A 83 -8.33 -6.99 4.19
CA LEU A 83 -9.70 -6.54 3.94
C LEU A 83 -10.36 -7.35 2.81
N LEU A 84 -9.65 -7.61 1.71
CA LEU A 84 -10.10 -8.50 0.63
C LEU A 84 -10.33 -9.92 1.15
N GLY A 85 -9.43 -10.41 2.00
CA GLY A 85 -9.55 -11.73 2.61
C GLY A 85 -10.79 -11.87 3.50
N LEU A 86 -11.17 -10.82 4.26
CA LEU A 86 -12.43 -10.80 5.03
C LEU A 86 -13.66 -10.89 4.11
N ASP A 87 -13.55 -10.44 2.87
CA ASP A 87 -14.58 -10.55 1.83
C ASP A 87 -14.47 -11.83 0.99
N GLY A 88 -13.73 -12.84 1.48
CA GLY A 88 -13.59 -14.12 0.80
C GLY A 88 -12.72 -14.06 -0.46
N LYS A 89 -11.81 -13.07 -0.59
CA LYS A 89 -11.00 -12.83 -1.78
C LYS A 89 -9.52 -12.86 -1.45
N LYS A 90 -8.86 -13.88 -1.93
CA LYS A 90 -7.41 -14.00 -1.88
C LYS A 90 -6.86 -14.08 -3.31
N LEU A 91 -5.77 -13.39 -3.59
CA LEU A 91 -5.14 -13.47 -4.91
C LEU A 91 -4.71 -14.91 -5.20
N PRO A 92 -4.96 -15.40 -6.43
CA PRO A 92 -4.55 -16.75 -6.82
C PRO A 92 -3.02 -16.86 -6.79
N LYS A 93 -2.54 -18.06 -6.49
CA LYS A 93 -1.11 -18.35 -6.47
C LYS A 93 -0.51 -18.11 -7.85
N GLY A 94 0.53 -17.28 -7.93
CA GLY A 94 1.19 -16.92 -9.19
C GLY A 94 0.56 -15.75 -9.94
N ALA A 95 -0.39 -15.01 -9.32
CA ALA A 95 -0.92 -13.77 -9.88
C ALA A 95 0.21 -12.79 -10.25
N GLN A 96 0.18 -12.32 -11.48
CA GLN A 96 1.12 -11.30 -11.96
C GLN A 96 0.71 -9.90 -11.46
N ASP A 97 1.68 -8.99 -11.40
CA ASP A 97 1.46 -7.59 -10.99
C ASP A 97 0.64 -7.45 -9.70
N THR A 98 0.93 -8.26 -8.67
CA THR A 98 0.18 -8.34 -7.41
C THR A 98 -0.15 -6.98 -6.82
N HIS A 99 0.82 -6.06 -6.77
CA HIS A 99 0.62 -4.71 -6.24
C HIS A 99 -0.43 -3.91 -7.01
N LYS A 100 -0.41 -3.99 -8.32
CA LYS A 100 -1.39 -3.33 -9.19
C LYS A 100 -2.75 -3.99 -9.08
N THR A 101 -2.78 -5.32 -9.00
CA THR A 101 -4.03 -6.09 -8.86
C THR A 101 -4.72 -5.77 -7.54
N VAL A 102 -4.00 -5.71 -6.42
CA VAL A 102 -4.53 -5.30 -5.10
C VAL A 102 -5.06 -3.86 -5.15
N TYR A 103 -4.33 -2.93 -5.77
CA TYR A 103 -4.80 -1.55 -5.94
C TYR A 103 -6.09 -1.46 -6.76
N LEU A 104 -6.18 -2.16 -7.88
CA LEU A 104 -7.39 -2.19 -8.71
C LEU A 104 -8.55 -2.90 -8.00
N ALA A 105 -8.28 -3.95 -7.19
CA ALA A 105 -9.29 -4.61 -6.37
C ALA A 105 -9.87 -3.67 -5.32
N PHE A 106 -9.01 -2.86 -4.67
CA PHE A 106 -9.48 -1.85 -3.73
C PHE A 106 -10.43 -0.85 -4.39
N ILE A 107 -10.10 -0.36 -5.61
CA ILE A 107 -11.00 0.50 -6.40
C ILE A 107 -12.33 -0.18 -6.65
N TYR A 108 -12.31 -1.41 -7.15
CA TYR A 108 -13.53 -2.10 -7.58
C TYR A 108 -14.47 -2.43 -6.42
N TYR A 109 -13.95 -3.06 -5.37
CA TYR A 109 -14.78 -3.57 -4.28
C TYR A 109 -15.18 -2.49 -3.28
N TYR A 110 -14.30 -1.52 -2.99
CA TYR A 110 -14.53 -0.56 -1.91
C TYR A 110 -14.88 0.85 -2.37
N ILE A 111 -14.58 1.20 -3.63
CA ILE A 111 -15.00 2.50 -4.19
C ILE A 111 -16.23 2.31 -5.09
N ILE A 112 -16.14 1.43 -6.09
CA ILE A 112 -17.20 1.29 -7.09
C ILE A 112 -18.40 0.55 -6.49
N LYS A 113 -18.21 -0.69 -6.04
CA LYS A 113 -19.29 -1.48 -5.40
C LYS A 113 -19.73 -0.86 -4.08
N GLY A 114 -18.80 -0.26 -3.32
CA GLY A 114 -19.14 0.46 -2.09
C GLY A 114 -20.12 1.60 -2.34
N SER A 115 -19.93 2.41 -3.39
CA SER A 115 -20.87 3.49 -3.74
C SER A 115 -22.23 2.99 -4.16
N GLU A 116 -22.32 1.84 -4.84
CA GLU A 116 -23.58 1.21 -5.21
C GLU A 116 -24.35 0.69 -3.99
N LEU A 117 -23.64 0.18 -2.98
CA LEU A 117 -24.23 -0.28 -1.72
C LEU A 117 -24.70 0.89 -0.84
N GLU A 118 -23.95 1.98 -0.80
CA GLU A 118 -24.26 3.19 -0.03
C GLU A 118 -25.55 3.85 -0.52
N GLN A 119 -25.81 3.83 -1.83
CA GLN A 119 -27.10 4.27 -2.39
C GLN A 119 -28.28 3.42 -1.93
N LYS A 120 -28.04 2.14 -1.57
CA LYS A 120 -29.08 1.21 -1.10
C LYS A 120 -29.25 1.18 0.41
N LYS A 121 -28.23 1.53 1.17
CA LYS A 121 -28.21 1.53 2.64
C LYS A 121 -27.51 2.78 3.17
N PRO A 122 -28.21 3.92 3.34
CA PRO A 122 -27.63 5.14 3.92
C PRO A 122 -27.18 4.87 5.37
N GLY A 123 -25.95 5.28 5.71
CA GLY A 123 -25.42 5.17 7.08
C GLY A 123 -24.20 4.26 7.26
N GLN A 124 -23.82 3.47 6.27
CA GLN A 124 -22.53 2.79 6.29
C GLN A 124 -21.39 3.78 5.98
N MET A 125 -20.18 3.42 6.41
CA MET A 125 -19.00 4.26 6.23
C MET A 125 -18.82 4.71 4.78
N THR A 126 -18.79 6.01 4.57
CA THR A 126 -18.94 6.64 3.27
C THR A 126 -17.81 6.31 2.29
N THR A 127 -18.17 6.14 1.02
CA THR A 127 -17.24 6.06 -0.13
C THR A 127 -16.17 7.17 -0.09
N SER A 128 -16.47 8.32 0.51
CA SER A 128 -15.54 9.43 0.72
C SER A 128 -14.33 9.02 1.58
N ARG A 129 -14.53 8.28 2.69
CA ARG A 129 -13.42 7.84 3.55
C ARG A 129 -12.56 6.77 2.86
N MET A 130 -13.18 5.83 2.15
CA MET A 130 -12.44 4.85 1.35
C MET A 130 -11.69 5.50 0.18
N SER A 131 -12.23 6.55 -0.41
CA SER A 131 -11.52 7.35 -1.43
C SER A 131 -10.31 8.08 -0.84
N LYS A 132 -10.39 8.59 0.40
CA LYS A 132 -9.23 9.15 1.13
C LYS A 132 -8.17 8.07 1.37
N ALA A 133 -8.57 6.90 1.85
CA ALA A 133 -7.67 5.76 2.05
C ALA A 133 -6.98 5.34 0.74
N LEU A 134 -7.75 5.24 -0.36
CA LEU A 134 -7.19 4.93 -1.67
C LEU A 134 -6.15 5.95 -2.14
N ALA A 135 -6.40 7.25 -1.93
CA ALA A 135 -5.44 8.29 -2.30
C ALA A 135 -4.13 8.17 -1.53
N MET A 136 -4.19 7.84 -0.24
CA MET A 136 -2.99 7.57 0.59
C MET A 136 -2.24 6.34 0.08
N PHE A 137 -2.96 5.25 -0.19
CA PHE A 137 -2.38 4.01 -0.70
C PHE A 137 -1.66 4.23 -2.05
N LYS A 138 -2.34 4.88 -3.00
CA LYS A 138 -1.77 5.18 -4.32
C LYS A 138 -0.50 6.03 -4.21
N LYS A 139 -0.53 7.08 -3.39
CA LYS A 139 0.62 7.97 -3.21
C LYS A 139 1.83 7.21 -2.67
N LEU A 140 1.67 6.41 -1.61
CA LEU A 140 2.76 5.62 -1.05
C LEU A 140 3.22 4.48 -1.96
N GLN A 141 2.32 3.89 -2.73
CA GLN A 141 2.67 2.92 -3.76
C GLN A 141 3.61 3.53 -4.80
N ASP A 142 3.26 4.70 -5.33
CA ASP A 142 4.07 5.37 -6.35
C ASP A 142 5.44 5.79 -5.79
N GLU A 143 5.48 6.37 -4.58
CA GLU A 143 6.72 6.72 -3.87
C GLU A 143 7.61 5.48 -3.66
N SER A 144 7.04 4.38 -3.15
CA SER A 144 7.78 3.12 -2.91
C SER A 144 8.32 2.50 -4.19
N LEU A 145 7.52 2.47 -5.26
CA LEU A 145 7.94 1.92 -6.56
C LEU A 145 9.05 2.75 -7.21
N GLU A 146 8.98 4.08 -7.10
CA GLU A 146 10.01 4.98 -7.59
C GLU A 146 11.34 4.73 -6.86
N LEU A 147 11.31 4.65 -5.53
CA LEU A 147 12.50 4.36 -4.71
C LEU A 147 13.10 2.99 -5.03
N GLN A 148 12.27 1.96 -5.24
CA GLN A 148 12.76 0.64 -5.64
C GLN A 148 13.40 0.65 -7.04
N ARG A 149 12.86 1.43 -7.99
CA ARG A 149 13.46 1.61 -9.32
C ARG A 149 14.81 2.31 -9.23
N ILE A 150 14.90 3.38 -8.42
CA ILE A 150 16.14 4.11 -8.17
C ILE A 150 17.19 3.17 -7.57
N LYS A 151 16.83 2.35 -6.57
CA LYS A 151 17.72 1.35 -5.96
C LYS A 151 18.24 0.33 -6.99
N LYS A 152 17.35 -0.25 -7.81
CA LYS A 152 17.76 -1.18 -8.88
C LYS A 152 18.68 -0.53 -9.89
N SER A 153 18.39 0.70 -10.27
CA SER A 153 19.27 1.46 -11.17
C SER A 153 20.64 1.73 -10.54
N ALA A 154 20.71 1.95 -9.23
CA ALA A 154 21.96 2.13 -8.49
C ALA A 154 22.81 0.87 -8.41
N GLU A 155 22.17 -0.28 -8.16
CA GLU A 155 22.89 -1.57 -8.18
C GLU A 155 23.46 -1.86 -9.56
N TYR A 156 22.75 -1.48 -10.63
CA TYR A 156 23.23 -1.57 -12.01
C TYR A 156 24.36 -0.57 -12.30
N LEU A 157 24.28 0.67 -11.78
CA LEU A 157 25.28 1.73 -11.97
C LEU A 157 26.54 1.56 -11.09
N LYS A 158 26.48 0.75 -10.02
CA LYS A 158 27.68 0.34 -9.28
C LYS A 158 28.69 -0.38 -10.17
N THR A 159 28.21 -0.97 -11.25
CA THR A 159 29.04 -1.60 -12.29
C THR A 159 29.52 -0.60 -13.36
N GLN A 160 28.96 0.62 -13.43
CA GLN A 160 29.38 1.66 -14.38
C GLN A 160 29.69 2.97 -13.62
N ARG A 161 30.93 3.36 -13.67
CA ARG A 161 31.62 4.38 -12.83
C ARG A 161 31.19 5.85 -13.04
N GLU A 162 30.29 6.19 -13.95
CA GLU A 162 30.17 7.57 -14.47
C GLU A 162 28.96 8.38 -13.96
N ASP A 163 27.93 7.78 -13.28
CA ASP A 163 26.72 8.51 -12.89
C ASP A 163 26.52 8.64 -11.36
N ARG A 164 27.57 8.54 -10.55
CA ARG A 164 27.47 8.63 -9.08
C ARG A 164 26.83 9.92 -8.58
N HIS A 165 27.11 11.06 -9.19
CA HIS A 165 26.60 12.37 -8.73
C HIS A 165 25.10 12.55 -8.94
N ALA A 166 24.56 12.15 -10.09
CA ALA A 166 23.14 12.27 -10.38
C ALA A 166 22.28 11.33 -9.48
N PHE A 167 22.84 10.16 -9.15
CA PHE A 167 22.20 9.19 -8.27
C PHE A 167 22.16 9.66 -6.81
N THR A 168 23.29 10.09 -6.26
CA THR A 168 23.39 10.60 -4.89
C THR A 168 22.45 11.80 -4.68
N TYR A 169 22.35 12.70 -5.66
CA TYR A 169 21.44 13.84 -5.61
C TYR A 169 19.96 13.45 -5.63
N ARG A 170 19.57 12.45 -6.44
CA ARG A 170 18.20 11.94 -6.48
C ARG A 170 17.83 11.18 -5.22
N MET A 171 18.74 10.40 -4.66
CA MET A 171 18.57 9.68 -3.39
C MET A 171 18.39 10.65 -2.21
N SER A 172 19.23 11.67 -2.10
CA SER A 172 19.15 12.67 -1.02
C SER A 172 17.85 13.47 -1.08
N ARG A 173 17.30 13.70 -2.27
CA ARG A 173 16.02 14.40 -2.46
C ARG A 173 14.81 13.51 -2.14
N ALA A 174 14.90 12.19 -2.33
CA ALA A 174 13.81 11.26 -2.05
C ALA A 174 13.69 10.93 -0.56
N ALA A 175 14.68 11.22 0.26
CA ALA A 175 14.85 10.67 1.60
C ALA A 175 14.96 11.72 2.71
N GLU A 176 14.26 12.84 2.59
CA GLU A 176 14.15 13.77 3.72
C GLU A 176 13.37 13.13 4.88
N ILE A 177 13.86 13.30 6.12
CA ILE A 177 13.21 12.81 7.36
C ILE A 177 11.74 13.25 7.42
N SER A 178 11.41 14.44 6.90
CA SER A 178 10.03 14.92 6.80
C SER A 178 9.13 14.00 5.96
N GLU A 179 9.63 13.43 4.87
CA GLU A 179 8.86 12.52 4.00
C GLU A 179 8.68 11.14 4.65
N THR A 180 9.68 10.65 5.40
CA THR A 180 9.54 9.40 6.15
C THR A 180 8.48 9.52 7.25
N LYS A 181 8.45 10.62 7.99
CA LYS A 181 7.38 10.91 8.97
C LYS A 181 6.01 10.95 8.32
N LYS A 182 5.88 11.63 7.19
CA LYS A 182 4.62 11.68 6.44
C LYS A 182 4.17 10.30 5.95
N SER A 183 5.09 9.42 5.57
CA SER A 183 4.75 8.07 5.12
C SER A 183 4.18 7.21 6.26
N ILE A 184 4.77 7.28 7.46
CA ILE A 184 4.25 6.61 8.66
C ILE A 184 2.88 7.17 9.05
N THR A 185 2.72 8.50 9.06
CA THR A 185 1.42 9.13 9.35
C THR A 185 0.34 8.65 8.40
N LYS A 186 0.62 8.63 7.08
CA LYS A 186 -0.32 8.11 6.08
C LYS A 186 -0.67 6.64 6.32
N ALA A 187 0.33 5.79 6.64
CA ALA A 187 0.09 4.37 6.90
C ALA A 187 -0.77 4.15 8.16
N THR A 188 -0.53 4.94 9.21
CA THR A 188 -1.32 4.91 10.45
C THR A 188 -2.77 5.36 10.20
N GLU A 189 -2.98 6.50 9.52
CA GLU A 189 -4.32 6.98 9.18
C GLU A 189 -5.06 5.99 8.27
N PHE A 190 -4.37 5.42 7.28
CA PHE A 190 -4.94 4.41 6.39
C PHE A 190 -5.46 3.22 7.18
N ARG A 191 -4.64 2.69 8.07
CA ARG A 191 -5.01 1.57 8.93
C ARG A 191 -6.23 1.90 9.78
N GLN A 192 -6.28 3.07 10.40
CA GLN A 192 -7.46 3.52 11.18
C GLN A 192 -8.72 3.53 10.32
N LEU A 193 -8.63 4.06 9.09
CA LEU A 193 -9.76 4.08 8.15
C LEU A 193 -10.23 2.66 7.78
N ILE A 194 -9.32 1.72 7.60
CA ILE A 194 -9.68 0.32 7.31
C ILE A 194 -10.31 -0.35 8.54
N GLU A 195 -9.77 -0.15 9.73
CA GLU A 195 -10.33 -0.69 10.97
C GLU A 195 -11.76 -0.14 11.22
N GLU A 196 -11.97 1.17 11.07
CA GLU A 196 -13.30 1.79 11.17
C GLU A 196 -14.28 1.21 10.13
N TYR A 197 -13.83 0.99 8.90
CA TYR A 197 -14.64 0.38 7.85
C TYR A 197 -15.04 -1.05 8.21
N ILE A 198 -14.13 -1.87 8.71
CA ILE A 198 -14.41 -3.24 9.15
C ILE A 198 -15.44 -3.24 10.27
N LEU A 199 -15.26 -2.39 11.28
CA LEU A 199 -16.19 -2.28 12.41
C LEU A 199 -17.60 -1.83 11.97
N SER A 200 -17.70 -0.89 11.03
CA SER A 200 -18.99 -0.42 10.52
C SER A 200 -19.81 -1.49 9.76
N ARG A 201 -19.19 -2.58 9.36
CA ARG A 201 -19.85 -3.70 8.66
C ARG A 201 -20.33 -4.79 9.59
N GLN A 202 -19.90 -4.78 10.86
CA GLN A 202 -20.29 -5.74 11.88
C GLN A 202 -21.55 -5.31 12.66
N LEU A 203 -21.97 -4.06 12.47
CA LEU A 203 -23.21 -3.47 13.00
C LEU A 203 -24.36 -3.58 11.98
#